data_cd9a73cc99860f5efde041e78484b124
#
_entry.id   cd9a73cc99860f5efde041e78484b124
#
_cell.length_a   1.000
_cell.length_b   1.000
_cell.length_c   1.000
_cell.angle_alpha   90.00
_cell.angle_beta   90.00
_cell.angle_gamma   90.00
#
_symmetry.space_group_name_H-M   'P 1'
#
loop_
_entity.id
_entity.type
_entity.pdbx_description
1 polymer ?
#
loop_
_entity_poly.entity_id
_entity_poly.type
_entity_poly.pdbx_seq_one_letter_code
_entity_poly.pdbx_strand_id
1 'polypeptide(L)'
;MIKNSLGRELPEKIGDYVVRPYQGAYAAPAPQGTVVTKRVMGHRIPGDTKLLPDLEAAIKASGLRDGMTISFHHSFREGDMVIGQVLTAIRELGIKHLRFAPSAVVNIKNPSIVDFVRDGTIDRIEASGIRGQLGDAVLAGEMENPVILRTHGARPRAIEAGELQIDVAFIGASASDDYGNCTGQIGPNACGSLGYAFVDAHNAGCVVVVTDHLVEYPCLPASISQQYVDYVVKVDQIGDPEKIGKGAARLTKNPRDLMIAERTADVIAASRLFKDGFSFQTGAGAIAIATTKYLADRMRERGVKASFALGGIPAAIIDMYDEGLVRVVECSQSFDAVAASAISTRPGVVEIDNADYANAYSKGGFLNREDFGVLGALEVDTDFNVNILTGSSGEMMGGLGGGPDVAGGAAISIVTIPIIRGRTPSIVKKVFTLCTPGETVAAVVTEAGIALNPKHKSYNELK
;
A
#
# COMPACT_ATOMS: atom_id res chain seq x y z
N MET A 1 -2.89 15.01 29.05
CA MET A 1 -3.82 14.93 27.89
C MET A 1 -3.51 16.09 26.96
N ILE A 2 -3.38 15.81 25.67
CA ILE A 2 -3.18 16.81 24.63
C ILE A 2 -4.40 16.83 23.70
N LYS A 3 -4.62 17.93 22.99
CA LYS A 3 -5.71 18.02 22.01
C LYS A 3 -5.16 18.04 20.60
N ASN A 4 -5.82 17.32 19.69
CA ASN A 4 -5.54 17.42 18.27
C ASN A 4 -6.27 18.62 17.64
N SER A 5 -6.04 18.90 16.37
CA SER A 5 -6.68 20.02 15.63
C SER A 5 -8.21 19.91 15.52
N LEU A 6 -8.78 18.73 15.80
CA LEU A 6 -10.23 18.51 15.84
C LEU A 6 -10.80 18.64 17.27
N GLY A 7 -9.99 19.07 18.25
CA GLY A 7 -10.40 19.25 19.65
C GLY A 7 -10.54 17.93 20.44
N ARG A 8 -10.14 16.78 19.86
CA ARG A 8 -10.16 15.49 20.56
C ARG A 8 -9.03 15.40 21.57
N GLU A 9 -9.35 14.91 22.75
CA GLU A 9 -8.36 14.65 23.80
C GLU A 9 -7.66 13.31 23.55
N LEU A 10 -6.34 13.32 23.67
CA LEU A 10 -5.46 12.19 23.48
C LEU A 10 -4.51 12.06 24.67
N PRO A 11 -4.06 10.85 25.03
CA PRO A 11 -2.96 10.70 25.97
C PRO A 11 -1.67 11.29 25.38
N GLU A 12 -0.79 11.80 26.22
CA GLU A 12 0.53 12.30 25.77
C GLU A 12 1.46 11.16 25.39
N LYS A 13 1.27 9.99 26.02
CA LYS A 13 2.02 8.76 25.76
C LYS A 13 1.12 7.55 25.76
N ILE A 14 1.51 6.53 25.00
CA ILE A 14 0.94 5.18 25.01
C ILE A 14 2.14 4.22 25.14
N GLY A 15 2.32 3.63 26.33
CA GLY A 15 3.58 2.98 26.66
C GLY A 15 4.73 4.00 26.57
N ASP A 16 5.80 3.64 25.88
CA ASP A 16 6.95 4.54 25.64
C ASP A 16 6.76 5.45 24.41
N TYR A 17 5.69 5.26 23.65
CA TYR A 17 5.41 6.05 22.45
C TYR A 17 4.83 7.43 22.80
N VAL A 18 5.51 8.49 22.38
CA VAL A 18 5.01 9.87 22.51
C VAL A 18 3.98 10.14 21.41
N VAL A 19 2.74 10.42 21.81
CA VAL A 19 1.63 10.67 20.88
C VAL A 19 1.83 12.01 20.17
N ARG A 20 1.82 11.99 18.85
CA ARG A 20 1.83 13.18 18.00
C ARG A 20 0.39 13.50 17.60
N PRO A 21 -0.18 14.61 18.08
CA PRO A 21 -1.57 14.93 17.77
C PRO A 21 -1.70 15.34 16.30
N TYR A 22 -2.81 14.93 15.70
CA TYR A 22 -3.19 15.34 14.35
C TYR A 22 -3.33 16.86 14.27
N GLN A 23 -2.64 17.48 13.31
CA GLN A 23 -2.54 18.94 13.14
C GLN A 23 -3.50 19.50 12.07
N GLY A 24 -4.13 18.63 11.30
CA GLY A 24 -4.94 18.97 10.14
C GLY A 24 -4.46 18.24 8.89
N ALA A 25 -5.38 17.99 7.94
CA ALA A 25 -5.08 17.20 6.74
C ALA A 25 -3.99 17.80 5.85
N TYR A 26 -3.85 19.12 5.88
CA TYR A 26 -2.88 19.86 5.07
C TYR A 26 -1.72 20.43 5.89
N ALA A 27 -1.66 20.10 7.17
CA ALA A 27 -0.53 20.48 8.01
C ALA A 27 0.72 19.66 7.62
N ALA A 28 1.83 20.31 7.49
CA ALA A 28 3.13 19.73 7.17
C ALA A 28 4.13 19.97 8.31
N PRO A 29 3.97 19.28 9.47
CA PRO A 29 4.95 19.40 10.53
C PRO A 29 6.30 18.87 10.05
N ALA A 30 7.38 19.51 10.46
CA ALA A 30 8.72 19.06 10.13
C ALA A 30 8.91 17.60 10.58
N PRO A 31 9.52 16.73 9.77
CA PRO A 31 9.93 15.40 10.18
C PRO A 31 10.83 15.48 11.42
N GLN A 32 10.61 14.56 12.37
CA GLN A 32 11.38 14.54 13.62
C GLN A 32 12.38 13.38 13.69
N GLY A 33 12.50 12.61 12.63
CA GLY A 33 13.47 11.54 12.52
C GLY A 33 14.85 12.07 12.14
N THR A 34 15.85 11.23 12.32
CA THR A 34 17.20 11.49 11.82
C THR A 34 17.31 10.96 10.41
N VAL A 35 17.60 11.84 9.45
CA VAL A 35 17.90 11.41 8.08
C VAL A 35 19.23 10.68 8.10
N VAL A 36 19.19 9.39 7.79
CA VAL A 36 20.39 8.57 7.66
C VAL A 36 20.72 8.45 6.18
N THR A 37 21.81 9.02 5.76
CA THR A 37 22.32 8.75 4.42
C THR A 37 22.92 7.36 4.42
N LYS A 38 22.31 6.44 3.67
CA LYS A 38 22.86 5.11 3.49
C LYS A 38 24.21 5.21 2.82
N ARG A 39 25.21 4.63 3.43
CA ARG A 39 26.52 4.48 2.83
C ARG A 39 26.66 3.09 2.26
N VAL A 40 26.80 3.02 0.96
CA VAL A 40 27.27 1.79 0.31
C VAL A 40 28.79 1.79 0.39
N MET A 41 29.33 1.14 1.40
CA MET A 41 30.76 1.03 1.68
C MET A 41 31.18 -0.44 1.53
N GLY A 42 30.81 -1.05 0.43
CA GLY A 42 31.22 -2.41 0.11
C GLY A 42 32.41 -2.42 -0.84
N HIS A 43 33.30 -3.38 -0.69
CA HIS A 43 34.30 -3.72 -1.67
C HIS A 43 34.03 -5.12 -2.20
N ARG A 44 33.87 -5.21 -3.51
CA ARG A 44 33.71 -6.48 -4.21
C ARG A 44 34.90 -6.67 -5.15
N ILE A 45 35.40 -7.88 -5.23
CA ILE A 45 36.43 -8.24 -6.20
C ILE A 45 35.79 -8.88 -7.44
N PRO A 46 36.45 -8.83 -8.62
CA PRO A 46 35.95 -9.48 -9.81
C PRO A 46 35.68 -10.97 -9.58
N GLY A 47 34.47 -11.44 -9.93
CA GLY A 47 34.02 -12.81 -9.76
C GLY A 47 33.30 -13.11 -8.45
N ASP A 48 33.18 -12.14 -7.53
CA ASP A 48 32.36 -12.31 -6.33
C ASP A 48 30.87 -12.45 -6.71
N THR A 49 30.15 -13.18 -5.85
CA THR A 49 28.68 -13.26 -5.90
C THR A 49 28.09 -12.81 -4.57
N LYS A 50 26.82 -12.41 -4.59
CA LYS A 50 26.04 -12.11 -3.36
C LYS A 50 25.14 -13.28 -2.96
N LEU A 51 25.16 -14.35 -3.73
CA LEU A 51 24.35 -15.54 -3.48
C LEU A 51 24.83 -16.27 -2.22
N LEU A 52 23.91 -16.45 -1.28
CA LEU A 52 24.12 -17.23 -0.05
C LEU A 52 23.35 -18.56 -0.14
N PRO A 53 23.80 -19.59 0.58
CA PRO A 53 23.27 -20.94 0.43
C PRO A 53 21.81 -21.08 0.89
N ASP A 54 21.41 -20.32 1.92
CA ASP A 54 20.09 -20.42 2.53
C ASP A 54 19.72 -19.17 3.35
N LEU A 55 18.49 -19.15 3.86
CA LEU A 55 17.96 -18.05 4.68
C LEU A 55 18.72 -17.90 6.01
N GLU A 56 19.16 -18.98 6.62
CA GLU A 56 19.92 -18.94 7.86
C GLU A 56 21.25 -18.20 7.67
N ALA A 57 21.97 -18.52 6.61
CA ALA A 57 23.22 -17.84 6.25
C ALA A 57 22.98 -16.34 5.97
N ALA A 58 21.90 -16.00 5.29
CA ALA A 58 21.55 -14.61 4.99
C ALA A 58 21.19 -13.82 6.25
N ILE A 59 20.38 -14.39 7.13
CA ILE A 59 20.02 -13.77 8.41
C ILE A 59 21.27 -13.52 9.26
N LYS A 60 22.19 -14.50 9.36
CA LYS A 60 23.46 -14.32 10.05
C LYS A 60 24.34 -13.25 9.41
N ALA A 61 24.46 -13.26 8.08
CA ALA A 61 25.28 -12.30 7.34
C ALA A 61 24.72 -10.87 7.42
N SER A 62 23.39 -10.73 7.54
CA SER A 62 22.74 -9.41 7.71
C SER A 62 23.03 -8.75 9.06
N GLY A 63 23.54 -9.53 10.03
CA GLY A 63 23.76 -9.06 11.39
C GLY A 63 22.47 -8.84 12.19
N LEU A 64 21.36 -9.45 11.77
CA LEU A 64 20.08 -9.36 12.48
C LEU A 64 20.20 -9.90 13.90
N ARG A 65 19.68 -9.15 14.88
CA ARG A 65 19.71 -9.48 16.30
C ARG A 65 18.46 -8.96 16.99
N ASP A 66 18.29 -9.33 18.25
CA ASP A 66 17.17 -8.90 19.09
C ASP A 66 16.94 -7.39 19.05
N GLY A 67 15.68 -7.00 19.01
CA GLY A 67 15.24 -5.61 19.03
C GLY A 67 15.30 -4.86 17.70
N MET A 68 15.91 -5.44 16.66
CA MET A 68 16.00 -4.82 15.33
C MET A 68 14.67 -4.78 14.60
N THR A 69 14.61 -3.96 13.55
CA THR A 69 13.46 -3.81 12.67
C THR A 69 13.65 -4.59 11.39
N ILE A 70 12.69 -5.44 11.06
CA ILE A 70 12.64 -6.18 9.80
C ILE A 70 11.49 -5.69 8.92
N SER A 71 11.70 -5.71 7.63
CA SER A 71 10.72 -5.25 6.64
C SER A 71 10.48 -6.26 5.55
N PHE A 72 9.24 -6.21 5.01
CA PHE A 72 8.77 -6.98 3.87
C PHE A 72 7.82 -6.12 3.04
N HIS A 73 7.70 -6.44 1.75
CA HIS A 73 6.63 -5.88 0.92
C HIS A 73 5.49 -6.89 0.73
N HIS A 74 4.32 -6.41 0.30
CA HIS A 74 3.13 -7.24 0.12
C HIS A 74 2.70 -7.41 -1.35
N SER A 75 3.63 -7.30 -2.29
CA SER A 75 3.32 -7.44 -3.73
C SER A 75 2.83 -8.84 -4.09
N PHE A 76 3.24 -9.88 -3.36
CA PHE A 76 2.74 -11.26 -3.52
C PHE A 76 1.38 -11.50 -2.88
N ARG A 77 0.85 -10.57 -2.08
CA ARG A 77 -0.49 -10.61 -1.49
C ARG A 77 -0.74 -11.89 -0.67
N GLU A 78 -1.94 -12.50 -0.85
CA GLU A 78 -2.34 -13.75 -0.17
C GLU A 78 -1.55 -14.98 -0.68
N GLY A 79 -0.72 -14.79 -1.71
CA GLY A 79 0.20 -15.81 -2.23
C GLY A 79 1.59 -15.78 -1.61
N ASP A 80 1.89 -14.83 -0.72
CA ASP A 80 3.23 -14.68 -0.13
C ASP A 80 3.64 -15.89 0.70
N MET A 81 4.86 -16.38 0.45
CA MET A 81 5.50 -17.43 1.25
C MET A 81 6.84 -16.95 1.86
N VAL A 82 7.35 -15.78 1.47
CA VAL A 82 8.63 -15.26 1.94
C VAL A 82 8.57 -14.91 3.42
N ILE A 83 7.52 -14.18 3.84
CA ILE A 83 7.35 -13.74 5.24
C ILE A 83 7.39 -14.94 6.20
N GLY A 84 6.62 -15.97 5.90
CA GLY A 84 6.54 -17.17 6.75
C GLY A 84 7.88 -17.93 6.85
N GLN A 85 8.59 -18.09 5.74
CA GLN A 85 9.88 -18.77 5.70
C GLN A 85 10.94 -17.99 6.47
N VAL A 86 11.05 -16.68 6.24
CA VAL A 86 12.04 -15.83 6.93
C VAL A 86 11.77 -15.76 8.43
N LEU A 87 10.50 -15.54 8.85
CA LEU A 87 10.16 -15.52 10.28
C LEU A 87 10.40 -16.86 10.97
N THR A 88 10.19 -17.98 10.27
CA THR A 88 10.49 -19.31 10.79
C THR A 88 12.00 -19.48 11.01
N ALA A 89 12.83 -19.13 10.03
CA ALA A 89 14.28 -19.19 10.17
C ALA A 89 14.80 -18.27 11.28
N ILE A 90 14.24 -17.06 11.41
CA ILE A 90 14.56 -16.13 12.51
C ILE A 90 14.24 -16.74 13.87
N ARG A 91 13.06 -17.37 14.02
CA ARG A 91 12.65 -18.04 15.25
C ARG A 91 13.57 -19.21 15.60
N GLU A 92 13.97 -20.01 14.61
CA GLU A 92 14.91 -21.14 14.78
C GLU A 92 16.30 -20.69 15.22
N LEU A 93 16.72 -19.51 14.79
CA LEU A 93 17.95 -18.85 15.27
C LEU A 93 17.83 -18.25 16.67
N GLY A 94 16.64 -18.27 17.28
CA GLY A 94 16.41 -17.76 18.62
C GLY A 94 16.36 -16.23 18.73
N ILE A 95 16.25 -15.50 17.62
CA ILE A 95 16.19 -14.02 17.61
C ILE A 95 14.81 -13.58 18.05
N LYS A 96 14.75 -12.56 18.94
CA LYS A 96 13.55 -12.11 19.64
C LYS A 96 13.37 -10.60 19.59
N HIS A 97 12.18 -10.16 20.02
CA HIS A 97 11.85 -8.75 20.23
C HIS A 97 11.94 -7.87 18.98
N LEU A 98 11.70 -8.45 17.81
CA LEU A 98 11.79 -7.72 16.55
C LEU A 98 10.60 -6.76 16.37
N ARG A 99 10.87 -5.62 15.72
CA ARG A 99 9.84 -4.79 15.11
C ARG A 99 9.55 -5.34 13.72
N PHE A 100 8.33 -5.80 13.51
CA PHE A 100 7.84 -6.25 12.22
C PHE A 100 7.19 -5.06 11.48
N ALA A 101 7.86 -4.56 10.44
CA ALA A 101 7.48 -3.33 9.73
C ALA A 101 7.20 -3.56 8.23
N PRO A 102 6.30 -4.47 7.84
CA PRO A 102 5.98 -4.71 6.44
C PRO A 102 5.17 -3.54 5.85
N SER A 103 5.16 -3.42 4.53
CA SER A 103 4.29 -2.45 3.83
C SER A 103 2.79 -2.70 4.08
N ALA A 104 2.40 -3.98 4.22
CA ALA A 104 1.11 -4.41 4.78
C ALA A 104 1.26 -5.81 5.36
N VAL A 105 0.45 -6.14 6.37
CA VAL A 105 0.41 -7.51 6.89
C VAL A 105 -0.42 -8.38 5.96
N VAL A 106 0.23 -9.39 5.37
CA VAL A 106 -0.46 -10.47 4.66
C VAL A 106 -0.86 -11.58 5.63
N ASN A 107 -1.92 -12.28 5.33
CA ASN A 107 -2.45 -13.33 6.19
C ASN A 107 -1.70 -14.66 5.94
N ILE A 108 -0.53 -14.81 6.55
CA ILE A 108 0.19 -16.09 6.54
C ILE A 108 -0.46 -17.08 7.50
N LYS A 109 -0.37 -18.38 7.14
CA LYS A 109 -0.95 -19.48 7.93
C LYS A 109 0.14 -20.52 8.19
N ASN A 110 0.19 -21.03 9.40
CA ASN A 110 1.03 -22.15 9.80
C ASN A 110 2.55 -21.98 9.53
N PRO A 111 3.30 -21.22 10.30
CA PRO A 111 2.82 -20.44 11.46
C PRO A 111 2.15 -19.12 11.03
N SER A 112 1.27 -18.60 11.86
CA SER A 112 0.66 -17.29 11.69
C SER A 112 1.53 -16.19 12.32
N ILE A 113 1.30 -14.92 11.97
CA ILE A 113 2.00 -13.80 12.63
C ILE A 113 1.75 -13.80 14.14
N VAL A 114 0.56 -14.23 14.58
CA VAL A 114 0.21 -14.30 16.01
C VAL A 114 1.11 -15.29 16.76
N ASP A 115 1.51 -16.39 16.12
CA ASP A 115 2.42 -17.36 16.75
C ASP A 115 3.80 -16.75 17.04
N PHE A 116 4.30 -15.88 16.14
CA PHE A 116 5.54 -15.15 16.36
C PHE A 116 5.42 -14.01 17.38
N VAL A 117 4.23 -13.46 17.56
CA VAL A 117 3.93 -12.51 18.65
C VAL A 117 3.93 -13.25 19.99
N ARG A 118 3.22 -14.38 20.09
CA ARG A 118 3.08 -15.15 21.33
C ARG A 118 4.38 -15.76 21.83
N ASP A 119 5.28 -16.14 20.92
CA ASP A 119 6.59 -16.68 21.30
C ASP A 119 7.68 -15.59 21.52
N GLY A 120 7.33 -14.31 21.33
CA GLY A 120 8.21 -13.17 21.55
C GLY A 120 9.22 -12.92 20.43
N THR A 121 9.09 -13.56 19.26
CA THR A 121 9.89 -13.24 18.06
C THR A 121 9.57 -11.82 17.58
N ILE A 122 8.28 -11.45 17.60
CA ILE A 122 7.79 -10.11 17.26
C ILE A 122 7.13 -9.52 18.49
N ASP A 123 7.52 -8.31 18.90
CA ASP A 123 6.88 -7.57 19.99
C ASP A 123 6.40 -6.17 19.58
N ARG A 124 6.72 -5.71 18.39
CA ARG A 124 6.28 -4.44 17.82
C ARG A 124 5.84 -4.61 16.37
N ILE A 125 4.75 -3.98 16.00
CA ILE A 125 4.21 -4.02 14.63
C ILE A 125 3.99 -2.60 14.13
N GLU A 126 4.46 -2.34 12.91
CA GLU A 126 4.25 -1.08 12.20
C GLU A 126 3.91 -1.36 10.74
N ALA A 127 2.64 -1.21 10.35
CA ALA A 127 2.12 -1.63 9.04
C ALA A 127 0.98 -0.73 8.55
N SER A 128 0.44 -0.99 7.36
CA SER A 128 -0.72 -0.23 6.85
C SER A 128 -2.06 -0.72 7.39
N GLY A 129 -2.11 -1.89 8.00
CA GLY A 129 -3.33 -2.45 8.59
C GLY A 129 -3.08 -3.84 9.17
N ILE A 130 -3.98 -4.25 10.05
CA ILE A 130 -4.04 -5.59 10.64
C ILE A 130 -5.48 -6.07 10.60
N ARG A 131 -5.68 -7.39 10.50
CA ARG A 131 -7.01 -8.01 10.47
C ARG A 131 -6.95 -9.48 10.86
N GLY A 132 -8.12 -10.11 10.99
CA GLY A 132 -8.22 -11.53 11.33
C GLY A 132 -7.57 -11.84 12.67
N GLN A 133 -6.95 -13.01 12.79
CA GLN A 133 -6.34 -13.48 14.05
C GLN A 133 -5.39 -12.46 14.70
N LEU A 134 -4.57 -11.76 13.90
CA LEU A 134 -3.68 -10.73 14.44
C LEU A 134 -4.46 -9.53 14.98
N GLY A 135 -5.51 -9.09 14.25
CA GLY A 135 -6.40 -8.03 14.73
C GLY A 135 -7.06 -8.40 16.05
N ASP A 136 -7.57 -9.64 16.15
CA ASP A 136 -8.21 -10.17 17.35
C ASP A 136 -7.23 -10.24 18.54
N ALA A 137 -6.00 -10.72 18.31
CA ALA A 137 -4.97 -10.81 19.32
C ALA A 137 -4.55 -9.42 19.85
N VAL A 138 -4.43 -8.43 18.97
CA VAL A 138 -4.12 -7.04 19.34
C VAL A 138 -5.26 -6.43 20.19
N LEU A 139 -6.52 -6.64 19.79
CA LEU A 139 -7.68 -6.16 20.53
C LEU A 139 -7.83 -6.86 21.90
N ALA A 140 -7.41 -8.13 21.98
CA ALA A 140 -7.37 -8.89 23.25
C ALA A 140 -6.22 -8.44 24.19
N GLY A 141 -5.33 -7.53 23.75
CA GLY A 141 -4.20 -7.06 24.54
C GLY A 141 -3.02 -8.04 24.58
N GLU A 142 -2.90 -8.95 23.61
CA GLU A 142 -1.79 -9.90 23.55
C GLU A 142 -0.44 -9.24 23.18
N MET A 143 -0.46 -7.97 22.75
CA MET A 143 0.75 -7.20 22.49
C MET A 143 1.00 -6.18 23.60
N GLU A 144 2.19 -6.19 24.17
CA GLU A 144 2.64 -5.22 25.16
C GLU A 144 2.83 -3.82 24.55
N ASN A 145 3.39 -3.78 23.33
CA ASN A 145 3.61 -2.53 22.60
C ASN A 145 2.44 -2.17 21.69
N PRO A 146 2.12 -0.87 21.53
CA PRO A 146 1.07 -0.45 20.62
C PRO A 146 1.44 -0.72 19.16
N VAL A 147 0.44 -1.13 18.37
CA VAL A 147 0.60 -1.25 16.91
C VAL A 147 0.52 0.14 16.29
N ILE A 148 1.47 0.46 15.41
CA ILE A 148 1.48 1.71 14.65
C ILE A 148 0.95 1.42 13.25
N LEU A 149 -0.12 2.13 12.86
CA LEU A 149 -0.69 2.02 11.53
C LEU A 149 -0.33 3.25 10.70
N ARG A 150 0.28 3.03 9.53
CA ARG A 150 0.66 4.06 8.57
C ARG A 150 -0.05 3.86 7.24
N THR A 151 -0.41 4.94 6.58
CA THR A 151 -0.87 4.88 5.18
C THR A 151 0.26 4.44 4.25
N HIS A 152 -0.09 4.11 3.00
CA HIS A 152 0.91 3.72 2.00
C HIS A 152 1.91 4.85 1.69
N GLY A 153 1.50 6.11 1.78
CA GLY A 153 2.39 7.27 1.65
C GLY A 153 3.12 7.63 2.95
N ALA A 154 2.47 7.44 4.10
CA ALA A 154 3.09 7.77 5.39
C ALA A 154 4.23 6.81 5.78
N ARG A 155 4.20 5.55 5.30
CA ARG A 155 5.27 4.59 5.56
C ARG A 155 6.58 4.97 4.85
N PRO A 156 6.64 5.15 3.53
CA PRO A 156 7.85 5.61 2.86
C PRO A 156 8.33 6.96 3.40
N ARG A 157 7.41 7.89 3.65
CA ARG A 157 7.77 9.14 4.32
C ARG A 157 8.51 8.93 5.65
N ALA A 158 8.00 8.03 6.49
CA ALA A 158 8.62 7.77 7.78
C ALA A 158 10.01 7.14 7.65
N ILE A 159 10.23 6.29 6.65
CA ILE A 159 11.52 5.69 6.34
C ILE A 159 12.49 6.76 5.84
N GLU A 160 12.12 7.54 4.83
CA GLU A 160 12.94 8.60 4.25
C GLU A 160 13.27 9.71 5.24
N ALA A 161 12.35 10.02 6.16
CA ALA A 161 12.58 10.99 7.23
C ALA A 161 13.37 10.44 8.44
N GLY A 162 13.72 9.13 8.43
CA GLY A 162 14.42 8.48 9.54
C GLY A 162 13.57 8.25 10.79
N GLU A 163 12.24 8.37 10.70
CA GLU A 163 11.31 8.07 11.81
C GLU A 163 11.08 6.56 11.98
N LEU A 164 11.16 5.81 10.88
CA LEU A 164 11.14 4.36 10.83
C LEU A 164 12.43 3.87 10.18
N GLN A 165 13.36 3.40 10.97
CA GLN A 165 14.59 2.79 10.49
C GLN A 165 14.37 1.31 10.25
N ILE A 166 14.75 0.82 9.08
CA ILE A 166 14.73 -0.60 8.73
C ILE A 166 16.16 -1.14 8.86
N ASP A 167 16.37 -2.09 9.76
CA ASP A 167 17.69 -2.71 9.92
C ASP A 167 17.95 -3.74 8.82
N VAL A 168 16.96 -4.63 8.57
CA VAL A 168 17.06 -5.64 7.51
C VAL A 168 15.75 -5.66 6.70
N ALA A 169 15.87 -5.46 5.39
CA ALA A 169 14.76 -5.64 4.45
C ALA A 169 14.90 -6.98 3.72
N PHE A 170 13.89 -7.85 3.85
CA PHE A 170 13.75 -9.07 3.07
C PHE A 170 12.81 -8.82 1.90
N ILE A 171 13.36 -8.79 0.68
CA ILE A 171 12.64 -8.46 -0.54
C ILE A 171 12.43 -9.72 -1.35
N GLY A 172 11.19 -10.19 -1.40
CA GLY A 172 10.81 -11.24 -2.33
C GLY A 172 10.84 -10.71 -3.77
N ALA A 173 11.51 -11.40 -4.67
CA ALA A 173 11.57 -11.03 -6.07
C ALA A 173 11.27 -12.25 -6.95
N SER A 174 10.37 -12.10 -7.92
CA SER A 174 9.98 -13.20 -8.81
C SER A 174 11.10 -13.65 -9.76
N ALA A 175 12.14 -12.84 -9.91
CA ALA A 175 13.42 -13.21 -10.51
C ALA A 175 14.54 -12.32 -9.95
N SER A 176 15.74 -12.90 -9.85
CA SER A 176 16.97 -12.20 -9.50
C SER A 176 18.18 -12.86 -10.16
N ASP A 177 19.23 -12.09 -10.42
CA ASP A 177 20.56 -12.68 -10.67
C ASP A 177 21.33 -12.87 -9.36
N ASP A 178 22.48 -13.50 -9.43
CA ASP A 178 23.35 -13.80 -8.30
C ASP A 178 24.07 -12.57 -7.73
N TYR A 179 23.93 -11.43 -8.37
CA TYR A 179 24.51 -10.16 -7.96
C TYR A 179 23.48 -9.16 -7.42
N GLY A 180 22.17 -9.50 -7.51
CA GLY A 180 21.07 -8.80 -6.85
C GLY A 180 20.30 -7.82 -7.70
N ASN A 181 20.48 -7.77 -9.04
CA ASN A 181 19.47 -7.18 -9.88
C ASN A 181 18.21 -8.02 -9.79
N CYS A 182 17.09 -7.45 -9.42
CA CYS A 182 15.87 -8.23 -9.23
C CYS A 182 14.62 -7.51 -9.71
N THR A 183 13.57 -8.28 -9.99
CA THR A 183 12.31 -7.79 -10.53
C THR A 183 11.13 -8.61 -10.07
N GLY A 184 9.93 -8.00 -10.08
CA GLY A 184 8.65 -8.68 -9.89
C GLY A 184 7.96 -9.05 -11.22
N GLN A 185 8.56 -8.79 -12.38
CA GLN A 185 7.88 -8.78 -13.67
C GLN A 185 7.95 -10.11 -14.42
N ILE A 186 8.95 -10.95 -14.12
CA ILE A 186 9.19 -12.24 -14.79
C ILE A 186 9.30 -13.37 -13.77
N GLY A 187 9.24 -14.62 -14.25
CA GLY A 187 9.32 -15.81 -13.41
C GLY A 187 7.94 -16.38 -13.04
N PRO A 188 7.93 -17.58 -12.42
CA PRO A 188 6.68 -18.31 -12.12
C PRO A 188 5.75 -17.54 -11.16
N ASN A 189 6.33 -16.77 -10.25
CA ASN A 189 5.64 -15.97 -9.24
C ASN A 189 5.62 -14.49 -9.56
N ALA A 190 5.58 -14.12 -10.85
CA ALA A 190 5.53 -12.72 -11.26
C ALA A 190 4.35 -11.98 -10.60
N CYS A 191 4.68 -10.94 -9.84
CA CYS A 191 3.71 -10.11 -9.12
C CYS A 191 3.56 -8.70 -9.71
N GLY A 192 4.35 -8.38 -10.75
CA GLY A 192 4.38 -7.07 -11.38
C GLY A 192 5.26 -6.09 -10.61
N SER A 193 4.68 -4.97 -10.18
CA SER A 193 5.43 -3.91 -9.49
C SER A 193 5.92 -4.31 -8.11
N LEU A 194 7.19 -4.00 -7.83
CA LEU A 194 7.82 -4.02 -6.51
C LEU A 194 7.79 -2.64 -5.83
N GLY A 195 6.89 -1.74 -6.23
CA GLY A 195 6.85 -0.34 -5.80
C GLY A 195 6.95 -0.11 -4.29
N TYR A 196 6.43 -1.02 -3.47
CA TYR A 196 6.58 -0.94 -2.00
C TYR A 196 7.96 -1.30 -1.49
N ALA A 197 8.77 -2.03 -2.27
CA ALA A 197 10.09 -2.49 -1.86
C ALA A 197 11.19 -1.46 -2.16
N PHE A 198 10.97 -0.49 -3.04
CA PHE A 198 11.99 0.50 -3.42
C PHE A 198 12.50 1.30 -2.22
N VAL A 199 11.60 1.85 -1.43
CA VAL A 199 11.99 2.65 -0.26
C VAL A 199 12.78 1.82 0.76
N ASP A 200 12.42 0.54 0.93
CA ASP A 200 13.17 -0.37 1.79
C ASP A 200 14.57 -0.65 1.22
N ALA A 201 14.66 -0.99 -0.08
CA ALA A 201 15.93 -1.22 -0.74
C ALA A 201 16.86 -0.01 -0.66
N HIS A 202 16.32 1.19 -0.80
CA HIS A 202 17.11 2.42 -0.77
C HIS A 202 17.55 2.85 0.63
N ASN A 203 16.83 2.44 1.70
CA ASN A 203 17.03 2.98 3.03
C ASN A 203 17.33 1.96 4.13
N ALA A 204 17.12 0.65 3.92
CA ALA A 204 17.45 -0.35 4.92
C ALA A 204 18.95 -0.47 5.16
N GLY A 205 19.33 -0.86 6.38
CA GLY A 205 20.71 -1.12 6.77
C GLY A 205 21.33 -2.28 5.98
N CYS A 206 20.55 -3.35 5.76
CA CYS A 206 20.91 -4.50 4.95
C CYS A 206 19.70 -4.91 4.10
N VAL A 207 19.94 -5.32 2.87
CA VAL A 207 18.92 -5.77 1.91
C VAL A 207 19.22 -7.19 1.47
N VAL A 208 18.29 -8.10 1.75
CA VAL A 208 18.34 -9.50 1.34
C VAL A 208 17.23 -9.76 0.30
N VAL A 209 17.61 -10.12 -0.90
CA VAL A 209 16.65 -10.57 -1.94
C VAL A 209 16.41 -12.06 -1.77
N VAL A 210 15.14 -12.45 -1.72
CA VAL A 210 14.69 -13.85 -1.68
C VAL A 210 13.95 -14.16 -2.98
N THR A 211 14.44 -15.14 -3.73
CA THR A 211 13.89 -15.53 -5.03
C THR A 211 13.79 -17.04 -5.17
N ASP A 212 12.85 -17.54 -5.97
CA ASP A 212 12.80 -18.94 -6.42
C ASP A 212 13.24 -19.10 -7.89
N HIS A 213 13.49 -17.99 -8.57
CA HIS A 213 13.89 -17.96 -9.96
C HIS A 213 15.18 -17.16 -10.16
N LEU A 214 16.32 -17.86 -9.95
CA LEU A 214 17.63 -17.29 -10.23
C LEU A 214 17.88 -17.34 -11.75
N VAL A 215 18.19 -16.19 -12.33
CA VAL A 215 18.46 -16.04 -13.76
C VAL A 215 19.94 -15.71 -14.00
N GLU A 216 20.38 -15.88 -15.26
CA GLU A 216 21.73 -15.50 -15.67
C GLU A 216 21.91 -13.97 -15.55
N TYR A 217 23.10 -13.57 -15.10
CA TYR A 217 23.47 -12.16 -15.00
C TYR A 217 23.61 -11.50 -16.39
N PRO A 218 23.07 -10.30 -16.62
CA PRO A 218 22.30 -9.47 -15.69
C PRO A 218 20.77 -9.69 -15.79
N CYS A 219 20.07 -9.67 -14.67
CA CYS A 219 18.60 -9.64 -14.64
C CYS A 219 18.09 -8.22 -14.97
N LEU A 220 17.73 -7.99 -16.24
CA LEU A 220 17.30 -6.70 -16.74
C LEU A 220 15.98 -6.79 -17.53
N PRO A 221 15.11 -5.75 -17.48
CA PRO A 221 15.22 -4.57 -16.62
C PRO A 221 15.03 -4.92 -15.13
N ALA A 222 15.84 -4.32 -14.27
CA ALA A 222 15.75 -4.52 -12.84
C ALA A 222 14.81 -3.50 -12.22
N SER A 223 13.83 -3.96 -11.42
CA SER A 223 13.05 -3.10 -10.53
C SER A 223 13.95 -2.52 -9.44
N ILE A 224 14.78 -3.36 -8.85
CA ILE A 224 15.78 -2.98 -7.86
C ILE A 224 17.16 -3.37 -8.38
N SER A 225 18.05 -2.37 -8.47
CA SER A 225 19.42 -2.55 -8.94
C SER A 225 20.29 -3.22 -7.89
N GLN A 226 21.23 -4.05 -8.36
CA GLN A 226 22.25 -4.71 -7.54
C GLN A 226 22.97 -3.80 -6.54
N GLN A 227 23.11 -2.52 -6.83
CA GLN A 227 23.79 -1.57 -5.94
C GLN A 227 23.08 -1.37 -4.59
N TYR A 228 21.80 -1.71 -4.50
CA TYR A 228 21.00 -1.61 -3.28
C TYR A 228 20.84 -2.93 -2.54
N VAL A 229 21.37 -4.02 -3.08
CA VAL A 229 21.21 -5.37 -2.54
C VAL A 229 22.52 -5.84 -1.93
N ASP A 230 22.47 -6.35 -0.71
CA ASP A 230 23.63 -6.89 -0.01
C ASP A 230 23.79 -8.39 -0.27
N TYR A 231 22.68 -9.15 -0.21
CA TYR A 231 22.69 -10.62 -0.35
C TYR A 231 21.50 -11.10 -1.17
N VAL A 232 21.68 -12.25 -1.80
CA VAL A 232 20.64 -12.97 -2.56
C VAL A 232 20.52 -14.38 -2.00
N VAL A 233 19.30 -14.86 -1.83
CA VAL A 233 19.01 -16.25 -1.42
C VAL A 233 18.02 -16.86 -2.39
N LYS A 234 18.35 -18.06 -2.89
CA LYS A 234 17.42 -18.88 -3.64
C LYS A 234 16.70 -19.83 -2.68
N VAL A 235 15.38 -19.82 -2.74
CA VAL A 235 14.50 -20.77 -2.03
C VAL A 235 13.71 -21.60 -3.05
N ASP A 236 13.03 -22.65 -2.59
CA ASP A 236 12.26 -23.51 -3.49
C ASP A 236 11.03 -22.80 -4.07
N GLN A 237 10.38 -21.96 -3.26
CA GLN A 237 9.17 -21.24 -3.66
C GLN A 237 8.98 -19.96 -2.81
N ILE A 238 8.75 -18.83 -3.48
CA ILE A 238 8.49 -17.55 -2.82
C ILE A 238 7.01 -17.21 -2.73
N GLY A 239 6.16 -17.91 -3.48
CA GLY A 239 4.74 -17.61 -3.52
C GLY A 239 3.89 -18.67 -4.22
N ASP A 240 2.57 -18.49 -4.12
CA ASP A 240 1.55 -19.27 -4.83
C ASP A 240 1.02 -18.42 -6.00
N PRO A 241 1.39 -18.73 -7.26
CA PRO A 241 1.01 -17.93 -8.42
C PRO A 241 -0.49 -17.82 -8.62
N GLU A 242 -1.26 -18.84 -8.19
CA GLU A 242 -2.70 -18.83 -8.27
C GLU A 242 -3.34 -17.77 -7.33
N LYS A 243 -2.69 -17.45 -6.22
CA LYS A 243 -3.16 -16.44 -5.26
C LYS A 243 -2.56 -15.06 -5.55
N ILE A 244 -1.36 -15.00 -6.08
CA ILE A 244 -0.74 -13.75 -6.52
C ILE A 244 -1.58 -13.11 -7.62
N GLY A 245 -1.96 -13.89 -8.64
CA GLY A 245 -2.68 -13.40 -9.82
C GLY A 245 -4.19 -13.21 -9.67
N LYS A 246 -4.83 -13.76 -8.60
CA LYS A 246 -6.31 -13.82 -8.49
C LYS A 246 -6.91 -12.89 -7.41
N GLY A 247 -6.13 -12.10 -6.71
CA GLY A 247 -6.52 -11.72 -5.36
C GLY A 247 -7.46 -10.53 -5.18
N ALA A 248 -7.40 -9.46 -5.95
CA ALA A 248 -8.05 -8.21 -5.53
C ALA A 248 -9.17 -7.71 -6.44
N ALA A 249 -9.08 -7.96 -7.71
CA ALA A 249 -9.99 -7.38 -8.71
C ALA A 249 -11.22 -8.27 -8.92
N ARG A 250 -12.29 -8.06 -8.13
CA ARG A 250 -13.58 -8.72 -8.38
C ARG A 250 -14.57 -7.70 -8.90
N LEU A 251 -15.03 -7.87 -10.15
CA LEU A 251 -16.17 -7.13 -10.66
C LEU A 251 -17.42 -7.50 -9.87
N THR A 252 -18.11 -6.51 -9.35
CA THR A 252 -19.43 -6.72 -8.73
C THR A 252 -20.49 -6.99 -9.79
N LYS A 253 -21.45 -7.87 -9.44
CA LYS A 253 -22.69 -8.09 -10.20
C LYS A 253 -23.90 -7.56 -9.44
N ASN A 254 -23.68 -6.98 -8.27
CA ASN A 254 -24.74 -6.42 -7.46
C ASN A 254 -25.30 -5.15 -8.11
N PRO A 255 -26.60 -5.08 -8.46
CA PRO A 255 -27.16 -3.90 -9.12
C PRO A 255 -26.99 -2.61 -8.32
N ARG A 256 -27.03 -2.67 -6.99
CA ARG A 256 -26.81 -1.52 -6.12
C ARG A 256 -25.38 -0.98 -6.26
N ASP A 257 -24.40 -1.86 -6.25
CA ASP A 257 -22.99 -1.47 -6.37
C ASP A 257 -22.71 -0.90 -7.78
N LEU A 258 -23.32 -1.48 -8.82
CA LEU A 258 -23.22 -0.96 -10.19
C LEU A 258 -23.86 0.43 -10.32
N MET A 259 -25.00 0.68 -9.66
CA MET A 259 -25.62 2.00 -9.62
C MET A 259 -24.70 3.04 -8.95
N ILE A 260 -24.06 2.70 -7.85
CA ILE A 260 -23.10 3.58 -7.17
C ILE A 260 -21.91 3.86 -8.09
N ALA A 261 -21.39 2.83 -8.77
CA ALA A 261 -20.28 2.96 -9.71
C ALA A 261 -20.60 3.87 -10.89
N GLU A 262 -21.77 3.71 -11.49
CA GLU A 262 -22.24 4.55 -12.60
C GLU A 262 -22.40 6.01 -12.16
N ARG A 263 -23.08 6.26 -11.03
CA ARG A 263 -23.20 7.62 -10.45
C ARG A 263 -21.86 8.25 -10.16
N THR A 264 -20.87 7.46 -9.73
CA THR A 264 -19.52 7.96 -9.48
C THR A 264 -18.87 8.43 -10.78
N ALA A 265 -19.00 7.66 -11.86
CA ALA A 265 -18.54 8.07 -13.18
C ALA A 265 -19.26 9.35 -13.67
N ASP A 266 -20.56 9.51 -13.37
CA ASP A 266 -21.32 10.71 -13.68
C ASP A 266 -20.84 11.95 -12.91
N VAL A 267 -20.50 11.79 -11.62
CA VAL A 267 -19.87 12.86 -10.81
C VAL A 267 -18.55 13.31 -11.42
N ILE A 268 -17.70 12.37 -11.82
CA ILE A 268 -16.44 12.68 -12.51
C ILE A 268 -16.73 13.41 -13.82
N ALA A 269 -17.63 12.87 -14.63
CA ALA A 269 -17.99 13.44 -15.93
C ALA A 269 -18.65 14.83 -15.83
N ALA A 270 -19.34 15.15 -14.75
CA ALA A 270 -19.92 16.46 -14.52
C ALA A 270 -18.90 17.53 -14.12
N SER A 271 -17.74 17.13 -13.62
CA SER A 271 -16.69 18.06 -13.20
C SER A 271 -16.03 18.78 -14.38
N ARG A 272 -15.62 20.05 -14.16
CA ARG A 272 -14.82 20.81 -15.12
C ARG A 272 -13.41 20.23 -15.34
N LEU A 273 -12.91 19.40 -14.42
CA LEU A 273 -11.63 18.72 -14.56
C LEU A 273 -11.70 17.54 -15.53
N PHE A 274 -12.91 17.02 -15.85
CA PHE A 274 -13.10 15.95 -16.81
C PHE A 274 -12.96 16.47 -18.26
N LYS A 275 -11.72 16.66 -18.66
CA LYS A 275 -11.30 17.14 -19.99
C LYS A 275 -10.11 16.33 -20.50
N ASP A 276 -9.74 16.51 -21.76
CA ASP A 276 -8.57 15.81 -22.29
C ASP A 276 -7.31 16.09 -21.45
N GLY A 277 -6.60 15.03 -21.08
CA GLY A 277 -5.42 15.09 -20.22
C GLY A 277 -5.72 15.03 -18.70
N PHE A 278 -6.95 14.78 -18.26
CA PHE A 278 -7.25 14.54 -16.85
C PHE A 278 -6.51 13.29 -16.31
N SER A 279 -6.49 13.12 -15.00
CA SER A 279 -5.87 11.96 -14.35
C SER A 279 -6.77 11.36 -13.28
N PHE A 280 -6.60 10.09 -12.98
CA PHE A 280 -7.46 9.42 -12.03
C PHE A 280 -6.83 8.19 -11.39
N GLN A 281 -7.38 7.83 -10.23
CA GLN A 281 -7.16 6.56 -9.56
C GLN A 281 -8.48 5.93 -9.16
N THR A 282 -8.56 4.61 -9.28
CA THR A 282 -9.65 3.81 -8.70
C THR A 282 -9.06 2.80 -7.72
N GLY A 283 -9.72 2.63 -6.55
CA GLY A 283 -9.28 1.67 -5.55
C GLY A 283 -9.53 0.21 -5.94
N ALA A 284 -9.05 -0.74 -5.13
CA ALA A 284 -9.22 -2.18 -5.33
C ALA A 284 -10.65 -2.70 -5.04
N GLY A 285 -11.53 -1.89 -4.49
CA GLY A 285 -12.90 -2.29 -4.13
C GLY A 285 -13.76 -2.58 -5.35
N ALA A 286 -14.74 -3.48 -5.21
CA ALA A 286 -15.60 -3.90 -6.31
C ALA A 286 -16.36 -2.75 -6.98
N ILE A 287 -16.83 -1.76 -6.22
CA ILE A 287 -17.49 -0.56 -6.74
C ILE A 287 -16.49 0.31 -7.52
N ALA A 288 -15.28 0.51 -6.98
CA ALA A 288 -14.25 1.32 -7.63
C ALA A 288 -13.81 0.71 -8.98
N ILE A 289 -13.66 -0.61 -9.04
CA ILE A 289 -13.36 -1.31 -10.32
C ILE A 289 -14.52 -1.19 -11.31
N ALA A 290 -15.76 -1.30 -10.85
CA ALA A 290 -16.93 -1.08 -11.71
C ALA A 290 -17.00 0.37 -12.22
N THR A 291 -16.62 1.34 -11.38
CA THR A 291 -16.53 2.76 -11.78
C THR A 291 -15.58 2.95 -12.97
N THR A 292 -14.46 2.21 -13.01
CA THR A 292 -13.48 2.26 -14.12
C THR A 292 -14.16 1.98 -15.47
N LYS A 293 -15.06 1.00 -15.52
CA LYS A 293 -15.81 0.66 -16.73
C LYS A 293 -16.74 1.81 -17.18
N TYR A 294 -17.55 2.32 -16.24
CA TYR A 294 -18.47 3.43 -16.56
C TYR A 294 -17.71 4.72 -16.91
N LEU A 295 -16.56 4.95 -16.28
CA LEU A 295 -15.69 6.08 -16.63
C LEU A 295 -15.16 5.94 -18.06
N ALA A 296 -14.74 4.74 -18.48
CA ALA A 296 -14.33 4.49 -19.86
C ALA A 296 -15.46 4.81 -20.85
N ASP A 297 -16.73 4.47 -20.53
CA ASP A 297 -17.89 4.81 -21.36
C ASP A 297 -18.04 6.34 -21.48
N ARG A 298 -17.96 7.09 -20.37
CA ARG A 298 -18.01 8.56 -20.39
C ARG A 298 -16.87 9.20 -21.16
N MET A 299 -15.66 8.59 -21.11
CA MET A 299 -14.50 9.03 -21.88
C MET A 299 -14.73 8.87 -23.38
N ARG A 300 -15.29 7.72 -23.81
CA ARG A 300 -15.66 7.47 -25.21
C ARG A 300 -16.73 8.43 -25.71
N GLU A 301 -17.78 8.64 -24.93
CA GLU A 301 -18.88 9.57 -25.25
C GLU A 301 -18.40 11.00 -25.46
N ARG A 302 -17.42 11.45 -24.68
CA ARG A 302 -16.88 12.83 -24.77
C ARG A 302 -15.63 12.97 -25.63
N GLY A 303 -15.05 11.87 -26.08
CA GLY A 303 -13.80 11.89 -26.85
C GLY A 303 -12.59 12.39 -26.05
N VAL A 304 -12.58 12.18 -24.71
CA VAL A 304 -11.49 12.61 -23.84
C VAL A 304 -10.59 11.43 -23.44
N LYS A 305 -9.31 11.71 -23.22
CA LYS A 305 -8.33 10.73 -22.79
C LYS A 305 -7.67 11.18 -21.49
N ALA A 306 -7.40 10.25 -20.59
CA ALA A 306 -6.61 10.52 -19.41
C ALA A 306 -5.12 10.69 -19.74
N SER A 307 -4.45 11.59 -19.05
CA SER A 307 -2.99 11.71 -19.11
C SER A 307 -2.33 10.50 -18.44
N PHE A 308 -2.80 10.14 -17.25
CA PHE A 308 -2.35 8.94 -16.55
C PHE A 308 -3.44 8.35 -15.65
N ALA A 309 -3.29 7.06 -15.34
CA ALA A 309 -3.94 6.38 -14.25
C ALA A 309 -2.88 5.93 -13.23
N LEU A 310 -3.17 6.01 -11.91
CA LEU A 310 -2.17 5.95 -10.85
C LEU A 310 -2.51 4.88 -9.81
N GLY A 311 -1.49 4.32 -9.17
CA GLY A 311 -1.57 3.56 -7.93
C GLY A 311 -1.63 2.05 -8.11
N GLY A 312 -2.57 1.38 -7.44
CA GLY A 312 -2.82 -0.04 -7.63
C GLY A 312 -3.64 -0.30 -8.89
N ILE A 313 -3.12 -1.09 -9.82
CA ILE A 313 -3.64 -1.23 -11.17
C ILE A 313 -4.35 -2.57 -11.37
N PRO A 314 -5.65 -2.58 -11.65
CA PRO A 314 -6.39 -3.76 -12.12
C PRO A 314 -6.38 -3.88 -13.66
N ALA A 315 -6.71 -5.07 -14.17
CA ALA A 315 -6.86 -5.34 -15.61
C ALA A 315 -7.73 -4.31 -16.35
N ALA A 316 -8.81 -3.83 -15.72
CA ALA A 316 -9.71 -2.85 -16.33
C ALA A 316 -9.00 -1.53 -16.74
N ILE A 317 -7.96 -1.11 -16.01
CA ILE A 317 -7.15 0.06 -16.39
C ILE A 317 -6.21 -0.29 -17.54
N ILE A 318 -5.69 -1.51 -17.59
CA ILE A 318 -4.90 -1.98 -18.72
C ILE A 318 -5.75 -2.04 -20.02
N ASP A 319 -6.99 -2.51 -19.91
CA ASP A 319 -7.94 -2.48 -21.05
C ASP A 319 -8.14 -1.05 -21.57
N MET A 320 -8.30 -0.06 -20.67
CA MET A 320 -8.40 1.35 -21.07
C MET A 320 -7.11 1.88 -21.72
N TYR A 321 -5.95 1.43 -21.27
CA TYR A 321 -4.67 1.77 -21.90
C TYR A 321 -4.59 1.17 -23.30
N ASP A 322 -4.91 -0.11 -23.47
CA ASP A 322 -4.89 -0.80 -24.76
C ASP A 322 -5.86 -0.20 -25.79
N GLU A 323 -7.01 0.36 -25.31
CA GLU A 323 -7.94 1.14 -26.13
C GLU A 323 -7.44 2.57 -26.45
N GLY A 324 -6.37 3.02 -25.82
CA GLY A 324 -5.83 4.37 -25.96
C GLY A 324 -6.66 5.46 -25.25
N LEU A 325 -7.47 5.09 -24.24
CA LEU A 325 -8.17 6.01 -23.35
C LEU A 325 -7.26 6.58 -22.27
N VAL A 326 -6.23 5.83 -21.85
CA VAL A 326 -5.23 6.24 -20.89
C VAL A 326 -3.86 6.27 -21.58
N ARG A 327 -3.12 7.38 -21.45
CA ARG A 327 -1.82 7.54 -22.12
C ARG A 327 -0.68 6.85 -21.39
N VAL A 328 -0.69 6.89 -20.05
CA VAL A 328 0.32 6.30 -19.17
C VAL A 328 -0.36 5.64 -17.97
N VAL A 329 0.15 4.50 -17.54
CA VAL A 329 -0.28 3.82 -16.31
C VAL A 329 0.91 3.77 -15.35
N GLU A 330 0.78 4.45 -14.20
CA GLU A 330 1.80 4.53 -13.17
C GLU A 330 1.46 3.53 -12.06
N CYS A 331 2.11 2.38 -12.11
CA CYS A 331 1.80 1.19 -11.32
C CYS A 331 2.69 1.08 -10.08
N SER A 332 2.15 1.36 -8.90
CA SER A 332 2.83 1.08 -7.63
C SER A 332 2.59 -0.35 -7.14
N GLN A 333 1.50 -0.99 -7.59
CA GLN A 333 1.17 -2.39 -7.33
C GLN A 333 0.26 -2.95 -8.43
N SER A 334 0.53 -4.14 -8.92
CA SER A 334 -0.36 -4.84 -9.85
C SER A 334 -1.40 -5.64 -9.06
N PHE A 335 -2.69 -5.53 -9.44
CA PHE A 335 -3.78 -6.18 -8.71
C PHE A 335 -4.18 -7.55 -9.27
N ASP A 336 -3.71 -7.89 -10.44
CA ASP A 336 -3.95 -9.17 -11.10
C ASP A 336 -2.83 -9.50 -12.10
N ALA A 337 -2.90 -10.69 -12.68
CA ALA A 337 -1.89 -11.19 -13.61
C ALA A 337 -1.80 -10.36 -14.90
N VAL A 338 -2.91 -9.75 -15.35
CA VAL A 338 -2.91 -8.88 -16.55
C VAL A 338 -2.08 -7.63 -16.28
N ALA A 339 -2.35 -6.96 -15.16
CA ALA A 339 -1.59 -5.79 -14.75
C ALA A 339 -0.11 -6.13 -14.46
N ALA A 340 0.16 -7.30 -13.87
CA ALA A 340 1.54 -7.74 -13.61
C ALA A 340 2.34 -7.91 -14.90
N SER A 341 1.76 -8.55 -15.91
CA SER A 341 2.42 -8.75 -17.20
C SER A 341 2.50 -7.47 -18.04
N ALA A 342 1.64 -6.51 -17.80
CA ALA A 342 1.57 -5.27 -18.58
C ALA A 342 2.83 -4.42 -18.47
N ILE A 343 3.49 -4.41 -17.31
CA ILE A 343 4.70 -3.62 -17.07
C ILE A 343 5.84 -4.04 -18.03
N SER A 344 5.99 -5.32 -18.28
CA SER A 344 7.03 -5.83 -19.18
C SER A 344 6.64 -5.82 -20.66
N THR A 345 5.34 -5.69 -20.98
CA THR A 345 4.83 -5.86 -22.35
C THR A 345 4.27 -4.58 -22.97
N ARG A 346 4.04 -3.51 -22.19
CA ARG A 346 3.43 -2.26 -22.62
C ARG A 346 4.29 -1.06 -22.22
N PRO A 347 4.90 -0.32 -23.17
CA PRO A 347 5.85 0.76 -22.85
C PRO A 347 5.29 1.90 -21.98
N GLY A 348 3.97 2.12 -22.03
CA GLY A 348 3.30 3.15 -21.25
C GLY A 348 2.77 2.67 -19.89
N VAL A 349 3.04 1.41 -19.51
CA VAL A 349 2.74 0.88 -18.18
C VAL A 349 4.06 0.84 -17.40
N VAL A 350 4.21 1.76 -16.44
CA VAL A 350 5.46 2.04 -15.76
C VAL A 350 5.37 1.65 -14.29
N GLU A 351 6.36 0.94 -13.81
CA GLU A 351 6.55 0.68 -12.38
C GLU A 351 7.05 1.95 -11.67
N ILE A 352 6.44 2.28 -10.54
CA ILE A 352 6.83 3.45 -9.75
C ILE A 352 7.05 3.10 -8.27
N ASP A 353 7.94 3.86 -7.61
CA ASP A 353 8.12 3.80 -6.17
C ASP A 353 6.84 4.28 -5.44
N ASN A 354 6.50 3.62 -4.36
CA ASN A 354 5.39 4.03 -3.52
C ASN A 354 5.64 5.37 -2.80
N ALA A 355 6.89 5.76 -2.62
CA ALA A 355 7.25 7.10 -2.17
C ALA A 355 6.88 8.16 -3.21
N ASP A 356 7.21 7.92 -4.49
CA ASP A 356 6.83 8.80 -5.60
C ASP A 356 5.30 8.86 -5.77
N TYR A 357 4.62 7.72 -5.55
CA TYR A 357 3.17 7.68 -5.56
C TYR A 357 2.55 8.62 -4.54
N ALA A 358 2.90 8.50 -3.25
CA ALA A 358 2.05 8.99 -2.18
C ALA A 358 2.76 9.68 -0.99
N ASN A 359 4.08 9.92 -1.04
CA ASN A 359 4.74 10.63 0.05
C ASN A 359 4.36 12.12 0.02
N ALA A 360 3.48 12.52 0.92
CA ALA A 360 2.97 13.90 1.01
C ALA A 360 4.05 14.95 1.38
N TYR A 361 5.22 14.52 1.85
CA TYR A 361 6.34 15.40 2.24
C TYR A 361 7.50 15.39 1.25
N SER A 362 7.34 14.71 0.11
CA SER A 362 8.27 14.78 -1.00
C SER A 362 8.17 16.15 -1.69
N LYS A 363 9.09 16.41 -2.62
CA LYS A 363 9.06 17.65 -3.45
C LYS A 363 7.90 17.67 -4.46
N GLY A 364 7.16 16.58 -4.58
CA GLY A 364 5.98 16.42 -5.42
C GLY A 364 5.76 14.94 -5.73
N GLY A 365 4.73 14.34 -5.14
CA GLY A 365 4.29 12.99 -5.49
C GLY A 365 3.34 13.03 -6.68
N PHE A 366 3.15 11.89 -7.34
CA PHE A 366 2.19 11.74 -8.45
C PHE A 366 0.76 12.11 -8.02
N LEU A 367 0.38 11.80 -6.76
CA LEU A 367 -0.90 12.21 -6.19
C LEU A 367 -1.17 13.72 -6.25
N ASN A 368 -0.13 14.56 -6.21
CA ASN A 368 -0.30 16.00 -6.28
C ASN A 368 -0.71 16.49 -7.69
N ARG A 369 -0.67 15.61 -8.68
CA ARG A 369 -1.10 15.85 -10.06
C ARG A 369 -2.36 15.10 -10.42
N GLU A 370 -2.97 14.39 -9.46
CA GLU A 370 -4.17 13.60 -9.67
C GLU A 370 -5.43 14.46 -9.57
N ASP A 371 -6.28 14.37 -10.59
CA ASP A 371 -7.57 15.08 -10.64
C ASP A 371 -8.63 14.34 -9.83
N PHE A 372 -8.77 13.03 -9.98
CA PHE A 372 -9.85 12.26 -9.36
C PHE A 372 -9.36 11.00 -8.65
N GLY A 373 -9.66 10.91 -7.36
CA GLY A 373 -9.48 9.70 -6.57
C GLY A 373 -10.82 9.06 -6.19
N VAL A 374 -11.01 7.77 -6.53
CA VAL A 374 -12.21 7.00 -6.15
C VAL A 374 -11.86 6.03 -5.02
N LEU A 375 -12.51 6.19 -3.88
CA LEU A 375 -12.19 5.54 -2.63
C LEU A 375 -13.36 4.71 -2.09
N GLY A 376 -13.05 3.61 -1.42
CA GLY A 376 -14.03 2.82 -0.65
C GLY A 376 -14.03 3.20 0.83
N ALA A 377 -15.09 2.81 1.54
CA ALA A 377 -15.23 3.04 2.98
C ALA A 377 -15.93 1.90 3.70
N LEU A 378 -15.70 1.80 5.01
CA LEU A 378 -16.51 1.01 5.95
C LEU A 378 -17.64 1.85 6.56
N GLU A 379 -17.33 3.08 6.95
CA GLU A 379 -18.28 4.06 7.45
C GLU A 379 -17.93 5.46 6.96
N VAL A 380 -18.96 6.29 6.78
CA VAL A 380 -18.83 7.73 6.56
C VAL A 380 -19.76 8.46 7.50
N ASP A 381 -19.30 9.53 8.14
CA ASP A 381 -20.16 10.34 9.02
C ASP A 381 -20.68 11.64 8.37
N THR A 382 -21.51 12.36 9.11
CA THR A 382 -22.14 13.60 8.66
C THR A 382 -21.17 14.76 8.44
N ASP A 383 -19.91 14.63 8.91
CA ASP A 383 -18.81 15.56 8.66
C ASP A 383 -17.87 15.07 7.54
N PHE A 384 -18.28 14.04 6.79
CA PHE A 384 -17.52 13.40 5.72
C PHE A 384 -16.26 12.65 6.20
N ASN A 385 -16.08 12.47 7.51
CA ASN A 385 -14.99 11.62 8.00
C ASN A 385 -15.22 10.17 7.58
N VAL A 386 -14.12 9.48 7.24
CA VAL A 386 -14.17 8.10 6.73
C VAL A 386 -13.44 7.13 7.65
N ASN A 387 -14.09 6.01 7.92
CA ASN A 387 -13.50 4.83 8.55
C ASN A 387 -13.29 3.74 7.49
N ILE A 388 -12.07 3.21 7.39
CA ILE A 388 -11.69 2.09 6.51
C ILE A 388 -10.99 0.97 7.28
N LEU A 389 -10.86 1.09 8.59
CA LEU A 389 -10.03 0.24 9.44
C LEU A 389 -10.85 -0.69 10.32
N THR A 390 -11.81 -0.13 11.06
CA THR A 390 -12.58 -0.88 12.05
C THR A 390 -14.03 -1.05 11.65
N GLY A 391 -14.65 -2.13 12.14
CA GLY A 391 -16.10 -2.22 12.17
C GLY A 391 -16.71 -1.26 13.20
N SER A 392 -18.05 -1.19 13.24
CA SER A 392 -18.79 -0.28 14.13
C SER A 392 -18.63 -0.62 15.62
N SER A 393 -18.18 -1.83 15.93
CA SER A 393 -17.89 -2.29 17.31
C SER A 393 -16.39 -2.25 17.66
N GLY A 394 -15.55 -1.78 16.74
CA GLY A 394 -14.10 -1.65 16.94
C GLY A 394 -13.27 -2.84 16.47
N GLU A 395 -13.89 -3.91 15.94
CA GLU A 395 -13.18 -5.04 15.37
C GLU A 395 -12.28 -4.62 14.19
N MET A 396 -11.08 -5.17 14.11
CA MET A 396 -10.12 -4.84 13.04
C MET A 396 -10.52 -5.52 11.73
N MET A 397 -10.98 -4.74 10.76
CA MET A 397 -11.53 -5.25 9.49
C MET A 397 -10.67 -4.97 8.27
N GLY A 398 -9.76 -4.01 8.34
CA GLY A 398 -9.06 -3.54 7.16
C GLY A 398 -7.69 -2.94 7.46
N GLY A 399 -7.28 -2.10 6.55
CA GLY A 399 -6.05 -1.30 6.63
C GLY A 399 -6.26 0.08 6.05
N LEU A 400 -5.38 1.01 6.40
CA LEU A 400 -5.44 2.38 5.91
C LEU A 400 -5.22 2.44 4.39
N GLY A 401 -4.33 1.57 3.87
CA GLY A 401 -3.98 1.59 2.45
C GLY A 401 -3.50 2.98 2.02
N GLY A 402 -3.73 3.33 0.75
CA GLY A 402 -3.47 4.66 0.18
C GLY A 402 -4.68 5.61 0.23
N GLY A 403 -5.82 5.17 0.78
CA GLY A 403 -7.06 5.97 0.74
C GLY A 403 -6.93 7.37 1.34
N PRO A 404 -6.39 7.53 2.57
CA PRO A 404 -6.18 8.85 3.15
C PRO A 404 -5.17 9.72 2.38
N ASP A 405 -4.13 9.11 1.78
CA ASP A 405 -3.15 9.82 0.96
C ASP A 405 -3.80 10.37 -0.31
N VAL A 406 -4.58 9.54 -1.01
CA VAL A 406 -5.33 9.92 -2.22
C VAL A 406 -6.35 11.01 -1.90
N ALA A 407 -7.07 10.89 -0.79
CA ALA A 407 -8.02 11.92 -0.38
C ALA A 407 -7.35 13.28 -0.13
N GLY A 408 -6.16 13.28 0.47
CA GLY A 408 -5.39 14.51 0.73
C GLY A 408 -4.69 15.07 -0.51
N GLY A 409 -4.23 14.21 -1.43
CA GLY A 409 -3.41 14.56 -2.58
C GLY A 409 -4.20 14.95 -3.83
N ALA A 410 -5.25 14.22 -4.16
CA ALA A 410 -6.07 14.45 -5.36
C ALA A 410 -6.85 15.78 -5.30
N ALA A 411 -7.16 16.33 -6.46
CA ALA A 411 -7.99 17.53 -6.55
C ALA A 411 -9.44 17.27 -6.11
N ILE A 412 -9.99 16.12 -6.49
CA ILE A 412 -11.35 15.67 -6.14
C ILE A 412 -11.30 14.22 -5.68
N SER A 413 -11.59 13.98 -4.42
CA SER A 413 -11.73 12.65 -3.85
C SER A 413 -13.21 12.27 -3.69
N ILE A 414 -13.59 11.09 -4.16
CA ILE A 414 -14.95 10.59 -4.15
C ILE A 414 -15.00 9.29 -3.37
N VAL A 415 -15.74 9.27 -2.29
CA VAL A 415 -15.97 8.05 -1.50
C VAL A 415 -17.22 7.34 -2.00
N THR A 416 -17.08 6.06 -2.35
CA THR A 416 -18.16 5.20 -2.82
C THR A 416 -18.52 4.20 -1.73
N ILE A 417 -19.80 4.20 -1.31
CA ILE A 417 -20.24 3.37 -0.20
C ILE A 417 -21.76 3.10 -0.29
N PRO A 418 -22.22 1.85 -0.08
CA PRO A 418 -23.65 1.60 0.09
C PRO A 418 -24.12 2.14 1.45
N ILE A 419 -25.36 2.59 1.55
CA ILE A 419 -25.92 3.10 2.82
C ILE A 419 -25.90 2.03 3.91
N ILE A 420 -26.13 0.78 3.55
CA ILE A 420 -26.19 -0.36 4.49
C ILE A 420 -25.41 -1.52 3.89
N ARG A 421 -24.55 -2.16 4.71
CA ARG A 421 -23.86 -3.40 4.42
C ARG A 421 -24.42 -4.51 5.31
N GLY A 422 -25.11 -5.46 4.71
CA GLY A 422 -25.87 -6.45 5.48
C GLY A 422 -26.92 -5.78 6.36
N ARG A 423 -26.70 -5.76 7.68
CA ARG A 423 -27.55 -5.12 8.66
C ARG A 423 -26.91 -3.89 9.31
N THR A 424 -25.71 -3.54 8.91
CA THR A 424 -24.91 -2.46 9.53
C THR A 424 -25.02 -1.19 8.68
N PRO A 425 -25.46 -0.06 9.24
CA PRO A 425 -25.40 1.23 8.56
C PRO A 425 -23.95 1.59 8.24
N SER A 426 -23.73 2.10 7.03
CA SER A 426 -22.42 2.62 6.62
C SER A 426 -22.37 4.15 6.69
N ILE A 427 -23.54 4.81 6.64
CA ILE A 427 -23.67 6.24 6.90
C ILE A 427 -24.07 6.40 8.36
N VAL A 428 -23.20 7.02 9.15
CA VAL A 428 -23.33 7.12 10.61
C VAL A 428 -23.26 8.56 11.09
N LYS A 429 -23.68 8.82 12.31
CA LYS A 429 -23.57 10.18 12.91
C LYS A 429 -22.10 10.56 13.15
N LYS A 430 -21.27 9.57 13.54
CA LYS A 430 -19.85 9.73 13.81
C LYS A 430 -19.16 8.39 13.58
N VAL A 431 -18.09 8.39 12.79
CA VAL A 431 -17.30 7.17 12.53
C VAL A 431 -16.66 6.65 13.82
N PHE A 432 -16.55 5.33 13.94
CA PHE A 432 -15.87 4.72 15.07
C PHE A 432 -14.39 5.08 15.08
N THR A 433 -13.70 4.86 13.96
CA THR A 433 -12.30 5.23 13.78
C THR A 433 -12.16 6.25 12.65
N LEU A 434 -11.56 7.40 12.93
CA LEU A 434 -11.28 8.38 11.89
C LEU A 434 -9.98 8.01 11.18
N CYS A 435 -10.10 7.56 9.94
CA CYS A 435 -8.97 7.22 9.07
C CYS A 435 -8.68 8.32 8.06
N THR A 436 -9.72 8.85 7.41
CA THR A 436 -9.61 9.93 6.42
C THR A 436 -10.39 11.15 6.92
N PRO A 437 -9.74 12.29 7.10
CA PRO A 437 -10.41 13.51 7.54
C PRO A 437 -11.42 14.00 6.51
N GLY A 438 -12.62 14.38 6.98
CA GLY A 438 -13.71 14.80 6.11
C GLY A 438 -13.39 15.99 5.23
N GLU A 439 -12.52 16.90 5.67
CA GLU A 439 -12.08 18.05 4.86
C GLU A 439 -11.39 17.67 3.55
N THR A 440 -10.87 16.42 3.46
CA THR A 440 -10.21 15.90 2.25
C THR A 440 -11.16 15.17 1.32
N VAL A 441 -12.42 14.95 1.72
CA VAL A 441 -13.42 14.22 0.94
C VAL A 441 -14.33 15.21 0.21
N ALA A 442 -14.33 15.18 -1.11
CA ALA A 442 -15.11 16.11 -1.94
C ALA A 442 -16.57 15.67 -2.09
N ALA A 443 -16.78 14.37 -2.26
CA ALA A 443 -18.12 13.81 -2.47
C ALA A 443 -18.24 12.40 -1.86
N VAL A 444 -19.46 12.05 -1.47
CA VAL A 444 -19.87 10.70 -1.08
C VAL A 444 -20.99 10.25 -2.01
N VAL A 445 -20.80 9.10 -2.65
CA VAL A 445 -21.76 8.50 -3.59
C VAL A 445 -22.33 7.22 -3.03
N THR A 446 -23.65 7.15 -2.97
CA THR A 446 -24.42 6.01 -2.48
C THR A 446 -25.50 5.62 -3.47
N GLU A 447 -26.21 4.50 -3.23
CA GLU A 447 -27.40 4.14 -3.99
C GLU A 447 -28.57 5.11 -3.79
N ALA A 448 -28.60 5.92 -2.72
CA ALA A 448 -29.63 6.91 -2.51
C ALA A 448 -29.35 8.27 -3.17
N GLY A 449 -28.07 8.58 -3.45
CA GLY A 449 -27.71 9.84 -4.05
C GLY A 449 -26.25 10.23 -3.84
N ILE A 450 -25.98 11.51 -4.11
CA ILE A 450 -24.66 12.13 -4.05
C ILE A 450 -24.69 13.23 -3.00
N ALA A 451 -23.75 13.21 -2.08
CA ALA A 451 -23.53 14.27 -1.11
C ALA A 451 -22.23 15.01 -1.46
N LEU A 452 -22.28 16.28 -1.72
CA LEU A 452 -21.12 17.15 -1.93
C LEU A 452 -20.71 17.80 -0.62
N ASN A 453 -19.42 17.82 -0.33
CA ASN A 453 -18.89 18.41 0.88
C ASN A 453 -18.66 19.92 0.73
N PRO A 454 -19.47 20.79 1.37
CA PRO A 454 -19.33 22.23 1.24
C PRO A 454 -18.04 22.79 1.84
N LYS A 455 -17.34 22.02 2.66
CA LYS A 455 -16.07 22.40 3.29
C LYS A 455 -14.86 22.03 2.43
N HIS A 456 -15.04 21.22 1.38
CA HIS A 456 -13.93 20.79 0.53
C HIS A 456 -13.49 21.91 -0.42
N LYS A 457 -12.18 22.04 -0.64
CA LYS A 457 -11.57 23.08 -1.51
C LYS A 457 -12.15 23.10 -2.93
N SER A 458 -12.53 21.94 -3.48
CA SER A 458 -13.08 21.79 -4.84
C SER A 458 -14.61 21.74 -4.89
N TYR A 459 -15.33 22.19 -3.86
CA TYR A 459 -16.80 22.18 -3.83
C TYR A 459 -17.42 22.86 -5.06
N ASN A 460 -16.87 24.00 -5.47
CA ASN A 460 -17.38 24.75 -6.61
C ASN A 460 -17.11 24.09 -7.99
N GLU A 461 -16.21 23.13 -8.04
CA GLU A 461 -15.93 22.35 -9.26
C GLU A 461 -16.98 21.25 -9.49
N LEU A 462 -17.67 20.84 -8.42
CA LEU A 462 -18.69 19.77 -8.45
C LEU A 462 -20.13 20.30 -8.39
N LYS A 463 -20.33 21.55 -7.95
CA LYS A 463 -21.64 22.21 -7.86
C LYS A 463 -22.07 22.73 -9.21
#